data_a973ef6ecdb56c7d921862cbba03665e
#
_entry.id   a973ef6ecdb56c7d921862cbba03665e
#
_cell.length_a   1.000
_cell.length_b   1.000
_cell.length_c   1.000
_cell.angle_alpha   90.00
_cell.angle_beta   90.00
_cell.angle_gamma   90.00
#
_symmetry.space_group_name_H-M   'P 1'
#
loop_
_entity.id
_entity.type
_entity.pdbx_description
1 polymer ?
#
loop_
_entity_poly.entity_id
_entity_poly.type
_entity_poly.pdbx_seq_one_letter_code
_entity_poly.pdbx_strand_id
1 'polypeptide(L)'
;MIKKAIHLFNPGYEAAVLLEQDRYTPPFNVQVIRRDLSLLPLWYAEPDDAVWCAAPIEANAYASLPDALRPKAKAFTTHTTSLIASAADSWQAQPWGLSPDSLCQFARLAEQASLPITSTDWKPAYRRLTGRQTAALCLANLQTLLPAYPLPSPPCFCDSLQGVEVALRRLEAPCVLKTPYSSSGRGLLWCKPTLEPKERAWVVGALRRQQAVSVEQGLDKLLDFAMEFRIEPSGEVAYEGLSLFQTAERGAYVGNRLAEEAALRRQLTARVGESLFEQVRQALTQLLKLHYAPHYQGYIGIDMLLYRDAAGNEAWHPCVEINMRPTMGLVALKLTQRLLAQGATGLFCVDYQKEPGAALRLHQQAQEAHPLCFAEGRIQRGYLSLCPVSAESHYRAYLLLT
;
A
#
# COMPACT_ATOMS: atom_id res chain seq x y z
N MET A 1 -26.23 1.57 -11.91
CA MET A 1 -25.13 1.33 -12.87
C MET A 1 -23.82 1.32 -12.08
N ILE A 2 -23.00 0.32 -12.26
CA ILE A 2 -21.64 0.29 -11.71
C ILE A 2 -20.86 1.38 -12.44
N LYS A 3 -20.35 2.38 -11.73
CA LYS A 3 -19.54 3.44 -12.33
C LYS A 3 -18.17 2.86 -12.68
N LYS A 4 -17.73 3.04 -13.93
CA LYS A 4 -16.38 2.73 -14.37
C LYS A 4 -15.37 3.65 -13.68
N ALA A 5 -14.20 3.14 -13.32
CA ALA A 5 -13.18 3.91 -12.64
C ALA A 5 -12.01 4.29 -13.57
N ILE A 6 -11.41 5.44 -13.32
CA ILE A 6 -10.08 5.79 -13.84
C ILE A 6 -9.10 5.71 -12.67
N HIS A 7 -8.16 4.79 -12.76
CA HIS A 7 -7.11 4.60 -11.77
C HIS A 7 -5.87 5.45 -12.10
N LEU A 8 -5.26 6.03 -11.07
CA LEU A 8 -3.99 6.76 -11.15
C LEU A 8 -3.02 6.24 -10.08
N PHE A 9 -1.85 5.77 -10.49
CA PHE A 9 -0.80 5.34 -9.55
C PHE A 9 0.02 6.54 -9.07
N ASN A 10 -0.29 7.06 -7.87
CA ASN A 10 0.36 8.22 -7.27
C ASN A 10 0.94 7.95 -5.86
N PRO A 11 1.86 6.96 -5.69
CA PRO A 11 2.49 6.69 -4.39
C PRO A 11 3.20 7.94 -3.84
N GLY A 12 3.38 8.00 -2.51
CA GLY A 12 3.97 9.16 -1.84
C GLY A 12 3.02 10.36 -1.75
N TYR A 13 1.72 10.12 -1.87
CA TYR A 13 0.66 11.13 -1.77
C TYR A 13 0.53 11.71 -0.34
N GLU A 14 1.05 11.02 0.67
CA GLU A 14 0.97 11.42 2.08
C GLU A 14 1.58 12.82 2.31
N ALA A 15 2.61 13.18 1.52
CA ALA A 15 3.18 14.52 1.56
C ALA A 15 2.22 15.58 0.96
N ALA A 16 1.49 15.24 -0.09
CA ALA A 16 0.46 16.12 -0.64
C ALA A 16 -0.72 16.30 0.33
N VAL A 17 -1.09 15.23 1.06
CA VAL A 17 -2.08 15.27 2.14
C VAL A 17 -1.62 16.18 3.28
N LEU A 18 -0.36 16.04 3.72
CA LEU A 18 0.22 16.89 4.77
C LEU A 18 0.16 18.37 4.41
N LEU A 19 0.54 18.71 3.18
CA LEU A 19 0.64 20.08 2.70
C LEU A 19 -0.72 20.68 2.29
N GLU A 20 -1.74 19.84 2.04
CA GLU A 20 -3.07 20.21 1.54
C GLU A 20 -3.00 21.14 0.31
N GLN A 21 -2.08 20.85 -0.62
CA GLN A 21 -1.86 21.64 -1.82
C GLN A 21 -2.44 20.95 -3.05
N ASP A 22 -3.16 21.73 -3.89
CA ASP A 22 -3.72 21.26 -5.16
C ASP A 22 -2.65 20.95 -6.22
N ARG A 23 -1.42 21.42 -6.00
CA ARG A 23 -0.26 21.18 -6.86
C ARG A 23 0.93 20.79 -6.00
N TYR A 24 1.22 19.51 -5.97
CA TYR A 24 2.35 18.97 -5.26
C TYR A 24 3.36 18.38 -6.24
N THR A 25 4.59 18.85 -6.19
CA THR A 25 5.70 18.24 -6.94
C THR A 25 6.42 17.25 -6.05
N PRO A 26 6.28 15.94 -6.28
CA PRO A 26 6.95 14.93 -5.48
C PRO A 26 8.46 14.95 -5.71
N PRO A 27 9.27 14.47 -4.76
CA PRO A 27 10.71 14.26 -4.94
C PRO A 27 11.00 13.38 -6.17
N PHE A 28 12.17 13.57 -6.78
CA PHE A 28 12.56 12.91 -8.03
C PHE A 28 12.34 11.38 -8.00
N ASN A 29 12.78 10.71 -6.93
CA ASN A 29 12.60 9.26 -6.79
C ASN A 29 11.14 8.81 -6.73
N VAL A 30 10.22 9.69 -6.25
CA VAL A 30 8.78 9.44 -6.27
C VAL A 30 8.21 9.67 -7.66
N GLN A 31 8.73 10.63 -8.41
CA GLN A 31 8.35 10.82 -9.82
C GLN A 31 8.75 9.60 -10.65
N VAL A 32 9.95 9.06 -10.42
CA VAL A 32 10.45 7.86 -11.12
C VAL A 32 9.57 6.64 -10.85
N ILE A 33 9.22 6.33 -9.59
CA ILE A 33 8.35 5.19 -9.29
C ILE A 33 6.94 5.38 -9.86
N ARG A 34 6.39 6.61 -9.84
CA ARG A 34 5.10 6.94 -10.47
C ARG A 34 5.11 6.68 -11.97
N ARG A 35 6.20 7.04 -12.65
CA ARG A 35 6.38 6.79 -14.09
C ARG A 35 6.52 5.30 -14.39
N ASP A 36 7.49 4.65 -13.77
CA ASP A 36 7.88 3.28 -14.09
C ASP A 36 6.80 2.26 -13.74
N LEU A 37 6.03 2.51 -12.68
CA LEU A 37 4.98 1.61 -12.19
C LEU A 37 3.56 2.14 -12.44
N SER A 38 3.38 3.11 -13.34
CA SER A 38 2.07 3.73 -13.62
C SER A 38 0.99 2.74 -14.07
N LEU A 39 1.39 1.59 -14.61
CA LEU A 39 0.49 0.54 -15.08
C LEU A 39 0.14 -0.52 -14.00
N LEU A 40 0.69 -0.41 -12.79
CA LEU A 40 0.41 -1.37 -11.72
C LEU A 40 -1.09 -1.52 -11.41
N PRO A 41 -1.92 -0.46 -11.49
CA PRO A 41 -3.36 -0.58 -11.30
C PRO A 41 -4.07 -1.54 -12.26
N LEU A 42 -3.54 -1.85 -13.45
CA LEU A 42 -4.13 -2.82 -14.37
C LEU A 42 -4.39 -4.19 -13.73
N TRP A 43 -3.62 -4.54 -12.71
CA TRP A 43 -3.66 -5.86 -12.09
C TRP A 43 -4.75 -6.00 -11.02
N TYR A 44 -5.33 -4.88 -10.56
CA TYR A 44 -6.47 -4.92 -9.63
C TYR A 44 -7.73 -4.22 -10.17
N ALA A 45 -7.61 -3.42 -11.24
CA ALA A 45 -8.72 -2.74 -11.90
C ALA A 45 -9.74 -3.76 -12.45
N GLU A 46 -11.01 -3.35 -12.51
CA GLU A 46 -12.06 -4.16 -13.12
C GLU A 46 -12.00 -4.07 -14.66
N PRO A 47 -12.56 -5.03 -15.40
CA PRO A 47 -12.44 -5.10 -16.86
C PRO A 47 -12.87 -3.83 -17.61
N ASP A 48 -13.87 -3.12 -17.09
CA ASP A 48 -14.43 -1.90 -17.70
C ASP A 48 -13.76 -0.62 -17.21
N ASP A 49 -12.82 -0.71 -16.29
CA ASP A 49 -12.05 0.43 -15.78
C ASP A 49 -11.01 0.90 -16.78
N ALA A 50 -10.39 2.04 -16.47
CA ALA A 50 -9.25 2.57 -17.19
C ALA A 50 -8.09 2.92 -16.24
N VAL A 51 -6.88 2.89 -16.76
CA VAL A 51 -5.66 3.27 -16.02
C VAL A 51 -4.99 4.42 -16.74
N TRP A 52 -4.87 5.54 -16.04
CA TRP A 52 -4.16 6.71 -16.53
C TRP A 52 -2.66 6.53 -16.26
N CYS A 53 -1.90 6.34 -17.32
CA CYS A 53 -0.47 6.01 -17.25
C CYS A 53 0.42 7.13 -17.80
N ALA A 54 1.70 7.07 -17.44
CA ALA A 54 2.69 8.08 -17.81
C ALA A 54 3.12 8.00 -19.28
N ALA A 55 3.10 6.77 -19.87
CA ALA A 55 3.49 6.51 -21.24
C ALA A 55 2.52 5.51 -21.91
N PRO A 56 2.34 5.54 -23.22
CA PRO A 56 1.54 4.56 -23.94
C PRO A 56 2.05 3.13 -23.67
N ILE A 57 1.13 2.19 -23.58
CA ILE A 57 1.48 0.76 -23.51
C ILE A 57 1.61 0.21 -24.93
N GLU A 58 2.65 -0.55 -25.17
CA GLU A 58 2.80 -1.27 -26.43
C GLU A 58 1.75 -2.38 -26.54
N ALA A 59 1.21 -2.60 -27.74
CA ALA A 59 0.15 -3.57 -27.99
C ALA A 59 0.53 -5.01 -27.59
N ASN A 60 1.81 -5.33 -27.60
CA ASN A 60 2.39 -6.64 -27.27
C ASN A 60 2.95 -6.73 -25.84
N ALA A 61 2.81 -5.72 -25.01
CA ALA A 61 3.43 -5.66 -23.67
C ALA A 61 3.15 -6.92 -22.80
N TYR A 62 2.00 -7.55 -22.97
CA TYR A 62 1.60 -8.77 -22.25
C TYR A 62 1.33 -9.94 -23.21
N ALA A 63 1.97 -9.97 -24.38
CA ALA A 63 1.77 -11.03 -25.38
C ALA A 63 2.20 -12.42 -24.90
N SER A 64 3.09 -12.51 -23.90
CA SER A 64 3.50 -13.77 -23.27
C SER A 64 2.37 -14.43 -22.45
N LEU A 65 1.31 -13.69 -22.11
CA LEU A 65 0.16 -14.21 -21.39
C LEU A 65 -0.94 -14.68 -22.34
N PRO A 66 -1.62 -15.79 -22.03
CA PRO A 66 -2.91 -16.12 -22.65
C PRO A 66 -3.90 -14.96 -22.53
N ASP A 67 -4.76 -14.77 -23.52
CA ASP A 67 -5.72 -13.65 -23.56
C ASP A 67 -6.60 -13.57 -22.31
N ALA A 68 -6.96 -14.71 -21.73
CA ALA A 68 -7.76 -14.79 -20.51
C ALA A 68 -7.06 -14.16 -19.29
N LEU A 69 -5.73 -14.16 -19.26
CA LEU A 69 -4.92 -13.65 -18.14
C LEU A 69 -4.42 -12.22 -18.35
N ARG A 70 -4.57 -11.67 -19.55
CA ARG A 70 -4.16 -10.27 -19.81
C ARG A 70 -5.06 -9.30 -19.08
N PRO A 71 -4.51 -8.16 -18.58
CA PRO A 71 -5.34 -7.08 -18.05
C PRO A 71 -6.40 -6.64 -19.06
N LYS A 72 -7.63 -6.45 -18.62
CA LYS A 72 -8.76 -6.05 -19.47
C LYS A 72 -9.04 -4.56 -19.42
N ALA A 73 -8.70 -3.90 -18.30
CA ALA A 73 -8.81 -2.46 -18.17
C ALA A 73 -7.96 -1.74 -19.23
N LYS A 74 -8.47 -0.63 -19.75
CA LYS A 74 -7.79 0.15 -20.79
C LYS A 74 -6.72 1.05 -20.18
N ALA A 75 -5.49 0.97 -20.69
CA ALA A 75 -4.45 1.95 -20.36
C ALA A 75 -4.50 3.12 -21.34
N PHE A 76 -4.38 4.35 -20.84
CA PHE A 76 -4.38 5.57 -21.65
C PHE A 76 -3.46 6.64 -21.05
N THR A 77 -3.04 7.58 -21.89
CA THR A 77 -2.30 8.79 -21.50
C THR A 77 -3.15 10.04 -21.74
N THR A 78 -2.68 11.20 -21.30
CA THR A 78 -3.32 12.49 -21.62
C THR A 78 -3.46 12.75 -23.14
N HIS A 79 -2.63 12.08 -23.97
CA HIS A 79 -2.66 12.20 -25.43
C HIS A 79 -3.52 11.14 -26.13
N THR A 80 -3.97 10.11 -25.41
CA THR A 80 -4.76 9.00 -25.97
C THR A 80 -6.10 8.82 -25.27
N THR A 81 -6.68 9.89 -24.77
CA THR A 81 -7.99 9.92 -24.07
C THR A 81 -9.13 9.42 -24.94
N SER A 82 -8.99 9.50 -26.27
CA SER A 82 -9.95 8.92 -27.24
C SER A 82 -10.18 7.43 -27.06
N LEU A 83 -9.23 6.70 -26.47
CA LEU A 83 -9.37 5.26 -26.19
C LEU A 83 -10.47 4.95 -25.15
N ILE A 84 -10.79 5.91 -24.30
CA ILE A 84 -11.81 5.78 -23.25
C ILE A 84 -12.99 6.74 -23.43
N ALA A 85 -12.93 7.65 -24.40
CA ALA A 85 -14.00 8.59 -24.69
C ALA A 85 -15.20 7.86 -25.29
N SER A 86 -16.34 7.91 -24.61
CA SER A 86 -17.64 7.46 -25.10
C SER A 86 -18.71 8.39 -24.56
N ALA A 87 -19.68 8.77 -25.38
CA ALA A 87 -20.76 9.67 -24.98
C ALA A 87 -21.66 9.09 -23.86
N ALA A 88 -21.64 7.78 -23.67
CA ALA A 88 -22.45 7.09 -22.67
C ALA A 88 -21.71 6.79 -21.34
N ASP A 89 -20.40 6.96 -21.30
CA ASP A 89 -19.59 6.59 -20.13
C ASP A 89 -19.43 7.76 -19.16
N SER A 90 -19.68 7.51 -17.88
CA SER A 90 -19.28 8.38 -16.78
C SER A 90 -18.22 7.66 -15.93
N TRP A 91 -17.18 8.40 -15.55
CA TRP A 91 -16.02 7.84 -14.87
C TRP A 91 -15.97 8.30 -13.42
N GLN A 92 -15.45 7.44 -12.54
CA GLN A 92 -15.12 7.76 -11.16
C GLN A 92 -13.60 7.89 -11.02
N ALA A 93 -13.11 9.00 -10.48
CA ALA A 93 -11.70 9.17 -10.16
C ALA A 93 -11.28 8.19 -9.03
N GLN A 94 -10.26 7.38 -9.27
CA GLN A 94 -9.70 6.40 -8.32
C GLN A 94 -8.18 6.54 -8.24
N PRO A 95 -7.64 7.57 -7.55
CA PRO A 95 -6.22 7.66 -7.31
C PRO A 95 -5.77 6.54 -6.36
N TRP A 96 -4.52 6.07 -6.50
CA TRP A 96 -3.88 5.20 -5.52
C TRP A 96 -3.91 5.84 -4.13
N GLY A 97 -3.58 7.12 -4.03
CA GLY A 97 -3.70 7.91 -2.82
C GLY A 97 -4.53 9.17 -3.03
N LEU A 98 -5.59 9.31 -2.24
CA LEU A 98 -6.47 10.47 -2.28
C LEU A 98 -5.78 11.68 -1.63
N SER A 99 -5.64 12.77 -2.38
CA SER A 99 -5.03 14.03 -1.95
C SER A 99 -5.59 15.20 -2.74
N PRO A 100 -5.45 16.46 -2.27
CA PRO A 100 -5.84 17.63 -3.07
C PRO A 100 -5.17 17.63 -4.44
N ASP A 101 -3.88 17.28 -4.52
CA ASP A 101 -3.13 17.18 -5.76
C ASP A 101 -3.74 16.14 -6.74
N SER A 102 -4.09 14.95 -6.27
CA SER A 102 -4.69 13.92 -7.14
C SER A 102 -6.07 14.35 -7.64
N LEU A 103 -6.88 14.99 -6.80
CA LEU A 103 -8.19 15.51 -7.21
C LEU A 103 -8.05 16.64 -8.26
N CYS A 104 -7.09 17.54 -8.07
CA CYS A 104 -6.78 18.59 -9.04
C CYS A 104 -6.27 18.01 -10.38
N GLN A 105 -5.49 16.92 -10.37
CA GLN A 105 -5.05 16.22 -11.58
C GLN A 105 -6.26 15.66 -12.35
N PHE A 106 -7.21 15.01 -11.67
CA PHE A 106 -8.42 14.49 -12.31
C PHE A 106 -9.34 15.60 -12.85
N ALA A 107 -9.49 16.71 -12.12
CA ALA A 107 -10.25 17.86 -12.61
C ALA A 107 -9.68 18.42 -13.92
N ARG A 108 -8.34 18.55 -14.00
CA ARG A 108 -7.68 18.99 -15.24
C ARG A 108 -7.82 17.97 -16.36
N LEU A 109 -7.70 16.68 -16.07
CA LEU A 109 -7.93 15.65 -17.09
C LEU A 109 -9.35 15.72 -17.63
N ALA A 110 -10.35 15.88 -16.76
CA ALA A 110 -11.75 16.02 -17.15
C ALA A 110 -11.97 17.21 -18.09
N GLU A 111 -11.39 18.37 -17.76
CA GLU A 111 -11.49 19.59 -18.57
C GLU A 111 -10.77 19.43 -19.92
N GLN A 112 -9.50 19.03 -19.91
CA GLN A 112 -8.66 18.94 -21.11
C GLN A 112 -9.14 17.89 -22.12
N ALA A 113 -9.67 16.76 -21.61
CA ALA A 113 -10.13 15.67 -22.45
C ALA A 113 -11.65 15.69 -22.70
N SER A 114 -12.39 16.65 -22.12
CA SER A 114 -13.86 16.70 -22.12
C SER A 114 -14.48 15.37 -21.65
N LEU A 115 -13.88 14.75 -20.64
CA LEU A 115 -14.36 13.49 -20.09
C LEU A 115 -15.26 13.74 -18.86
N PRO A 116 -16.41 13.09 -18.74
CA PRO A 116 -17.29 13.20 -17.57
C PRO A 116 -16.71 12.40 -16.39
N ILE A 117 -15.68 12.96 -15.74
CA ILE A 117 -15.02 12.36 -14.57
C ILE A 117 -15.62 12.97 -13.29
N THR A 118 -16.18 12.12 -12.43
CA THR A 118 -16.65 12.49 -11.11
C THR A 118 -15.56 12.19 -10.08
N SER A 119 -15.23 13.15 -9.22
CA SER A 119 -14.36 12.97 -8.08
C SER A 119 -15.07 13.40 -6.80
N THR A 120 -14.57 12.95 -5.64
CA THR A 120 -15.01 13.49 -4.35
C THR A 120 -14.34 14.82 -4.10
N ASP A 121 -15.01 15.70 -3.34
CA ASP A 121 -14.36 16.91 -2.82
C ASP A 121 -13.36 16.56 -1.71
N TRP A 122 -12.30 17.36 -1.58
CA TRP A 122 -11.37 17.22 -0.47
C TRP A 122 -12.05 17.57 0.84
N LYS A 123 -11.87 16.72 1.87
CA LYS A 123 -12.44 16.91 3.20
C LYS A 123 -11.35 16.83 4.26
N PRO A 124 -11.39 17.65 5.33
CA PRO A 124 -10.42 17.56 6.44
C PRO A 124 -10.35 16.17 7.08
N ALA A 125 -11.43 15.40 7.00
CA ALA A 125 -11.46 14.01 7.47
C ALA A 125 -10.43 13.13 6.76
N TYR A 126 -10.17 13.33 5.47
CA TYR A 126 -9.19 12.52 4.72
C TYR A 126 -7.77 12.72 5.23
N ARG A 127 -7.38 13.97 5.56
CA ARG A 127 -6.09 14.24 6.19
C ARG A 127 -5.96 13.48 7.50
N ARG A 128 -6.94 13.61 8.39
CA ARG A 128 -6.95 12.91 9.68
C ARG A 128 -6.84 11.40 9.50
N LEU A 129 -7.65 10.81 8.60
CA LEU A 129 -7.71 9.37 8.36
C LEU A 129 -6.45 8.80 7.71
N THR A 130 -5.68 9.61 6.98
CA THR A 130 -4.38 9.22 6.40
C THR A 130 -3.25 9.24 7.44
N GLY A 131 -3.40 10.00 8.52
CA GLY A 131 -2.36 10.15 9.56
C GLY A 131 -2.25 8.92 10.47
N ARG A 132 -1.03 8.61 10.93
CA ARG A 132 -0.76 7.49 11.86
C ARG A 132 -1.49 7.57 13.21
N GLN A 133 -1.94 8.76 13.61
CA GLN A 133 -2.75 8.92 14.82
C GLN A 133 -4.01 8.03 14.79
N THR A 134 -4.59 7.82 13.60
CA THR A 134 -5.78 6.98 13.46
C THR A 134 -5.48 5.50 13.73
N ALA A 135 -4.30 5.01 13.34
CA ALA A 135 -3.86 3.66 13.67
C ALA A 135 -3.66 3.49 15.20
N ALA A 136 -3.08 4.50 15.87
CA ALA A 136 -2.95 4.49 17.34
C ALA A 136 -4.32 4.44 18.05
N LEU A 137 -5.29 5.23 17.59
CA LEU A 137 -6.65 5.19 18.09
C LEU A 137 -7.34 3.84 17.83
N CYS A 138 -7.12 3.28 16.64
CA CYS A 138 -7.62 1.95 16.29
C CYS A 138 -7.04 0.88 17.24
N LEU A 139 -5.73 0.90 17.51
CA LEU A 139 -5.10 -0.02 18.45
C LEU A 139 -5.64 0.11 19.87
N ALA A 140 -5.85 1.34 20.35
CA ALA A 140 -6.48 1.59 21.66
C ALA A 140 -7.90 1.02 21.74
N ASN A 141 -8.70 1.18 20.68
CA ASN A 141 -10.04 0.58 20.61
C ASN A 141 -9.96 -0.96 20.58
N LEU A 142 -8.99 -1.54 19.84
CA LEU A 142 -8.78 -2.99 19.81
C LEU A 142 -8.43 -3.54 21.20
N GLN A 143 -7.62 -2.84 22.00
CA GLN A 143 -7.35 -3.23 23.39
C GLN A 143 -8.63 -3.32 24.23
N THR A 144 -9.57 -2.40 24.02
CA THR A 144 -10.86 -2.38 24.71
C THR A 144 -11.79 -3.51 24.23
N LEU A 145 -11.78 -3.79 22.91
CA LEU A 145 -12.64 -4.82 22.31
C LEU A 145 -12.11 -6.24 22.54
N LEU A 146 -10.80 -6.38 22.77
CA LEU A 146 -10.10 -7.67 22.89
C LEU A 146 -9.34 -7.76 24.23
N PRO A 147 -9.98 -7.58 25.40
CA PRO A 147 -9.29 -7.47 26.69
C PRO A 147 -8.61 -8.76 27.13
N ALA A 148 -8.96 -9.90 26.54
CA ALA A 148 -8.33 -11.20 26.82
C ALA A 148 -6.95 -11.37 26.18
N TYR A 149 -6.55 -10.47 25.25
CA TYR A 149 -5.31 -10.59 24.50
C TYR A 149 -4.37 -9.43 24.84
N PRO A 150 -3.09 -9.71 25.17
CA PRO A 150 -2.09 -8.69 25.46
C PRO A 150 -1.64 -8.02 24.16
N LEU A 151 -2.30 -6.93 23.77
CA LEU A 151 -1.91 -6.11 22.65
C LEU A 151 -0.86 -5.06 23.06
N PRO A 152 0.05 -4.63 22.16
CA PRO A 152 1.07 -3.63 22.48
C PRO A 152 0.43 -2.28 22.82
N SER A 153 1.16 -1.47 23.59
CA SER A 153 0.71 -0.12 23.92
C SER A 153 0.60 0.74 22.64
N PRO A 154 -0.47 1.55 22.52
CA PRO A 154 -0.58 2.49 21.42
C PRO A 154 0.60 3.50 21.39
N PRO A 155 1.00 3.96 20.20
CA PRO A 155 1.99 5.01 20.04
C PRO A 155 1.65 6.27 20.83
N CYS A 156 2.65 6.89 21.48
CA CYS A 156 2.52 8.19 22.13
C CYS A 156 2.87 9.30 21.13
N PHE A 157 1.92 10.18 20.80
CA PHE A 157 2.19 11.34 19.93
C PHE A 157 2.60 12.54 20.77
N CYS A 158 3.78 13.11 20.45
CA CYS A 158 4.36 14.27 21.13
C CYS A 158 4.49 15.43 20.14
N ASP A 159 4.23 16.67 20.62
CA ASP A 159 4.31 17.92 19.88
C ASP A 159 5.56 18.75 20.21
N SER A 160 6.40 18.27 21.13
CA SER A 160 7.61 18.93 21.59
C SER A 160 8.76 17.95 21.80
N LEU A 161 10.00 18.43 21.66
CA LEU A 161 11.20 17.63 21.93
C LEU A 161 11.21 17.11 23.37
N GLN A 162 10.81 17.95 24.33
CA GLN A 162 10.72 17.55 25.74
C GLN A 162 9.71 16.41 25.92
N GLY A 163 8.54 16.49 25.25
CA GLY A 163 7.54 15.43 25.26
C GLY A 163 8.07 14.11 24.72
N VAL A 164 8.80 14.16 23.59
CA VAL A 164 9.47 12.98 23.01
C VAL A 164 10.45 12.37 24.00
N GLU A 165 11.31 13.16 24.64
CA GLU A 165 12.29 12.68 25.61
C GLU A 165 11.66 12.10 26.88
N VAL A 166 10.54 12.66 27.32
CA VAL A 166 9.77 12.12 28.45
C VAL A 166 9.14 10.78 28.09
N ALA A 167 8.56 10.66 26.90
CA ALA A 167 7.98 9.42 26.40
C ALA A 167 9.03 8.32 26.23
N LEU A 168 10.19 8.65 25.64
CA LEU A 168 11.31 7.70 25.44
C LEU A 168 11.81 7.12 26.75
N ARG A 169 11.94 7.91 27.81
CA ARG A 169 12.40 7.45 29.13
C ARG A 169 11.51 6.36 29.77
N ARG A 170 10.32 6.13 29.25
CA ARG A 170 9.37 5.09 29.72
C ARG A 170 9.51 3.79 28.94
N LEU A 171 10.35 3.77 27.91
CA LEU A 171 10.55 2.63 27.02
C LEU A 171 11.93 2.02 27.20
N GLU A 172 12.07 0.79 26.71
CA GLU A 172 13.35 0.10 26.61
C GLU A 172 13.89 0.17 25.18
N ALA A 173 15.19 -0.03 25.01
CA ALA A 173 15.79 -0.10 23.68
C ALA A 173 15.45 -1.44 22.99
N PRO A 174 15.22 -1.43 21.68
CA PRO A 174 15.17 -0.27 20.78
C PRO A 174 13.85 0.50 20.86
N CYS A 175 13.91 1.81 20.56
CA CYS A 175 12.73 2.65 20.38
C CYS A 175 12.59 3.05 18.91
N VAL A 176 11.37 3.35 18.47
CA VAL A 176 11.13 3.88 17.13
C VAL A 176 10.29 5.16 17.19
N LEU A 177 10.78 6.18 16.49
CA LEU A 177 10.05 7.43 16.27
C LEU A 177 9.53 7.47 14.83
N LYS A 178 8.29 7.93 14.64
CA LYS A 178 7.69 8.04 13.31
C LYS A 178 7.05 9.41 13.11
N THR A 179 7.15 9.95 11.88
CA THR A 179 6.37 11.11 11.50
C THR A 179 4.95 10.73 11.15
N PRO A 180 3.93 11.57 11.42
CA PRO A 180 2.52 11.27 11.16
C PRO A 180 2.21 10.90 9.70
N TYR A 181 2.84 11.58 8.75
CA TYR A 181 2.63 11.39 7.31
C TYR A 181 3.92 10.97 6.63
N SER A 182 4.05 9.70 6.33
CA SER A 182 5.18 9.16 5.56
C SER A 182 4.83 7.77 5.04
N SER A 183 5.59 7.30 4.07
CA SER A 183 5.41 5.97 3.48
C SER A 183 6.75 5.32 3.17
N SER A 184 6.72 4.01 2.98
CA SER A 184 7.87 3.21 2.51
C SER A 184 9.12 3.36 3.37
N GLY A 185 8.98 3.29 4.70
CA GLY A 185 10.08 3.40 5.66
C GLY A 185 10.69 4.80 5.81
N ARG A 186 10.18 5.80 5.09
CA ARG A 186 10.61 7.19 5.28
C ARG A 186 9.96 7.76 6.54
N GLY A 187 10.64 8.70 7.20
CA GLY A 187 10.12 9.30 8.43
C GLY A 187 10.14 8.36 9.62
N LEU A 188 10.97 7.32 9.60
CA LEU A 188 11.29 6.45 10.73
C LEU A 188 12.68 6.79 11.27
N LEU A 189 12.82 6.81 12.59
CA LEU A 189 14.08 6.91 13.29
C LEU A 189 14.13 5.86 14.41
N TRP A 190 15.05 4.92 14.30
CA TRP A 190 15.36 3.98 15.37
C TRP A 190 16.37 4.62 16.32
N CYS A 191 16.11 4.56 17.62
CA CYS A 191 16.92 5.20 18.63
C CYS A 191 16.93 4.40 19.96
N LYS A 192 17.74 4.88 20.91
CA LYS A 192 17.69 4.47 22.31
C LYS A 192 16.80 5.43 23.11
N PRO A 193 16.43 5.09 24.35
CA PRO A 193 15.67 5.99 25.22
C PRO A 193 16.30 7.37 25.45
N THR A 194 17.61 7.51 25.22
CA THR A 194 18.32 8.81 25.24
C THR A 194 18.75 9.16 23.83
N LEU A 195 18.27 10.29 23.33
CA LEU A 195 18.58 10.78 21.98
C LEU A 195 19.98 11.35 21.87
N GLU A 196 20.69 10.98 20.82
CA GLU A 196 21.93 11.62 20.40
C GLU A 196 21.68 13.00 19.75
N PRO A 197 22.69 13.88 19.64
CA PRO A 197 22.49 15.22 19.02
C PRO A 197 21.88 15.19 17.62
N LYS A 198 22.27 14.22 16.77
CA LYS A 198 21.74 14.05 15.42
C LYS A 198 20.28 13.61 15.43
N GLU A 199 19.90 12.75 16.36
CA GLU A 199 18.53 12.26 16.54
C GLU A 199 17.63 13.39 17.07
N ARG A 200 18.12 14.21 18.02
CA ARG A 200 17.41 15.43 18.48
C ARG A 200 17.13 16.39 17.30
N ALA A 201 18.14 16.62 16.45
CA ALA A 201 17.99 17.46 15.27
C ALA A 201 16.93 16.91 14.31
N TRP A 202 16.86 15.59 14.12
CA TRP A 202 15.81 14.93 13.34
C TRP A 202 14.41 15.17 13.95
N VAL A 203 14.26 15.00 15.26
CA VAL A 203 13.00 15.23 16.00
C VAL A 203 12.54 16.68 15.82
N VAL A 204 13.44 17.66 16.05
CA VAL A 204 13.12 19.08 15.87
C VAL A 204 12.69 19.38 14.43
N GLY A 205 13.38 18.80 13.45
CA GLY A 205 13.01 18.92 12.03
C GLY A 205 11.67 18.30 11.70
N ALA A 206 11.34 17.15 12.30
CA ALA A 206 10.06 16.45 12.13
C ALA A 206 8.92 17.25 12.75
N LEU A 207 9.08 17.72 13.99
CA LEU A 207 8.10 18.55 14.70
C LEU A 207 7.81 19.86 13.93
N ARG A 208 8.85 20.52 13.40
CA ARG A 208 8.66 21.73 12.61
C ARG A 208 7.84 21.50 11.34
N ARG A 209 7.99 20.32 10.69
CA ARG A 209 7.29 20.00 9.43
C ARG A 209 5.90 19.42 9.65
N GLN A 210 5.71 18.60 10.67
CA GLN A 210 4.52 17.79 10.84
C GLN A 210 3.80 17.96 12.19
N GLN A 211 4.34 18.85 13.06
CA GLN A 211 3.77 19.24 14.36
C GLN A 211 3.64 18.10 15.37
N ALA A 212 3.99 16.87 15.01
CA ALA A 212 3.97 15.73 15.91
C ALA A 212 5.00 14.67 15.50
N VAL A 213 5.41 13.86 16.48
CA VAL A 213 6.22 12.64 16.31
C VAL A 213 5.61 11.57 17.19
N SER A 214 5.38 10.35 16.67
CA SER A 214 5.03 9.20 17.51
C SER A 214 6.28 8.60 18.15
N VAL A 215 6.14 8.13 19.37
CA VAL A 215 7.14 7.42 20.17
C VAL A 215 6.58 6.04 20.47
N GLU A 216 7.29 4.99 20.08
CA GLU A 216 6.85 3.62 20.16
C GLU A 216 7.97 2.71 20.66
N GLN A 217 7.59 1.62 21.35
CA GLN A 217 8.52 0.53 21.65
C GLN A 217 8.91 -0.13 20.32
N GLY A 218 10.20 -0.29 20.08
CA GLY A 218 10.70 -1.13 19.00
C GLY A 218 10.45 -2.61 19.32
N LEU A 219 9.82 -3.32 18.40
CA LEU A 219 9.43 -4.71 18.58
C LEU A 219 10.38 -5.65 17.84
N ASP A 220 10.68 -6.82 18.42
CA ASP A 220 11.41 -7.91 17.78
C ASP A 220 10.52 -8.61 16.74
N LYS A 221 10.51 -8.04 15.54
CA LYS A 221 9.63 -8.43 14.48
C LYS A 221 9.94 -9.83 13.93
N LEU A 222 8.91 -10.66 13.80
CA LEU A 222 8.97 -12.01 13.25
C LEU A 222 8.34 -12.10 11.84
N LEU A 223 7.24 -11.37 11.61
CA LEU A 223 6.49 -11.44 10.35
C LEU A 223 5.72 -10.15 10.12
N ASP A 224 5.82 -9.58 8.92
CA ASP A 224 4.96 -8.50 8.45
C ASP A 224 3.78 -9.10 7.66
N PHE A 225 2.57 -8.60 7.90
CA PHE A 225 1.39 -8.98 7.14
C PHE A 225 0.34 -7.86 7.19
N ALA A 226 -0.68 -7.95 6.35
CA ALA A 226 -1.78 -7.00 6.36
C ALA A 226 -3.11 -7.69 6.11
N MET A 227 -4.18 -7.15 6.66
CA MET A 227 -5.54 -7.43 6.26
C MET A 227 -6.01 -6.36 5.29
N GLU A 228 -6.51 -6.80 4.14
CA GLU A 228 -7.03 -5.92 3.10
C GLU A 228 -8.56 -5.88 3.17
N PHE A 229 -9.12 -4.68 3.09
CA PHE A 229 -10.56 -4.44 3.16
C PHE A 229 -11.01 -3.54 2.01
N ARG A 230 -12.31 -3.54 1.74
CA ARG A 230 -12.96 -2.60 0.83
C ARG A 230 -14.21 -2.02 1.49
N ILE A 231 -14.31 -0.70 1.47
CA ILE A 231 -15.53 0.03 1.86
C ILE A 231 -16.36 0.26 0.62
N GLU A 232 -17.54 -0.34 0.61
CA GLU A 232 -18.49 -0.25 -0.49
C GLU A 232 -19.24 1.10 -0.48
N PRO A 233 -19.84 1.52 -1.61
CA PRO A 233 -20.69 2.72 -1.66
C PRO A 233 -21.86 2.70 -0.66
N SER A 234 -22.30 1.53 -0.24
CA SER A 234 -23.32 1.34 0.81
C SER A 234 -22.83 1.65 2.23
N GLY A 235 -21.50 1.80 2.43
CA GLY A 235 -20.84 1.88 3.73
C GLY A 235 -20.54 0.52 4.36
N GLU A 236 -20.89 -0.60 3.71
CA GLU A 236 -20.47 -1.92 4.17
C GLU A 236 -18.98 -2.13 3.94
N VAL A 237 -18.36 -2.88 4.87
CA VAL A 237 -16.92 -3.17 4.85
C VAL A 237 -16.71 -4.64 4.54
N ALA A 238 -16.17 -4.93 3.37
CA ALA A 238 -15.81 -6.27 2.93
C ALA A 238 -14.35 -6.57 3.28
N TYR A 239 -14.08 -7.77 3.81
CA TYR A 239 -12.73 -8.30 3.93
C TYR A 239 -12.31 -8.90 2.58
N GLU A 240 -11.21 -8.39 2.00
CA GLU A 240 -10.68 -8.82 0.70
C GLU A 240 -9.68 -9.97 0.82
N GLY A 241 -8.96 -10.07 1.96
CA GLY A 241 -8.01 -11.13 2.21
C GLY A 241 -6.81 -10.73 3.06
N LEU A 242 -5.92 -11.71 3.28
CA LEU A 242 -4.67 -11.61 4.02
C LEU A 242 -3.50 -11.51 3.05
N SER A 243 -2.58 -10.59 3.28
CA SER A 243 -1.32 -10.47 2.56
C SER A 243 -0.13 -10.59 3.51
N LEU A 244 0.89 -11.37 3.13
CA LEU A 244 2.16 -11.48 3.85
C LEU A 244 3.23 -10.77 3.03
N PHE A 245 3.99 -9.86 3.67
CA PHE A 245 5.01 -9.09 2.98
C PHE A 245 6.34 -9.06 3.73
N GLN A 246 7.35 -8.60 3.05
CA GLN A 246 8.69 -8.44 3.60
C GLN A 246 9.12 -6.99 3.49
N THR A 247 9.77 -6.51 4.54
CA THR A 247 10.44 -5.21 4.56
C THR A 247 11.92 -5.40 4.83
N ALA A 248 12.75 -4.55 4.22
CA ALA A 248 14.17 -4.45 4.55
C ALA A 248 14.36 -3.93 5.98
N GLU A 249 15.58 -4.02 6.53
CA GLU A 249 15.93 -3.62 7.90
C GLU A 249 15.43 -2.21 8.30
N ARG A 250 15.33 -1.28 7.34
CA ARG A 250 14.86 0.09 7.57
C ARG A 250 13.39 0.30 7.25
N GLY A 251 12.61 -0.77 7.07
CA GLY A 251 11.17 -0.72 6.80
C GLY A 251 10.79 -0.42 5.34
N ALA A 252 11.73 -0.43 4.39
CA ALA A 252 11.40 -0.30 2.98
C ALA A 252 10.74 -1.60 2.47
N TYR A 253 9.63 -1.48 1.74
CA TYR A 253 8.94 -2.62 1.14
C TYR A 253 9.84 -3.35 0.14
N VAL A 254 9.84 -4.68 0.20
CA VAL A 254 10.60 -5.57 -0.69
C VAL A 254 9.65 -6.36 -1.60
N GLY A 255 8.59 -6.95 -1.04
CA GLY A 255 7.65 -7.75 -1.80
C GLY A 255 6.62 -8.47 -0.95
N ASN A 256 5.63 -9.07 -1.62
CA ASN A 256 4.61 -9.91 -1.01
C ASN A 256 4.81 -11.38 -1.41
N ARG A 257 4.51 -12.26 -0.47
CA ARG A 257 4.37 -13.68 -0.78
C ARG A 257 3.10 -13.92 -1.57
N LEU A 258 3.20 -14.65 -2.67
CA LEU A 258 2.08 -15.10 -3.48
C LEU A 258 1.76 -16.55 -3.10
N ALA A 259 0.57 -16.78 -2.60
CA ALA A 259 0.01 -18.08 -2.31
C ALA A 259 -1.52 -17.95 -2.13
N GLU A 260 -2.26 -19.02 -2.20
CA GLU A 260 -3.69 -19.02 -1.87
C GLU A 260 -3.92 -18.46 -0.46
N GLU A 261 -4.93 -17.60 -0.30
CA GLU A 261 -5.24 -16.93 0.97
C GLU A 261 -5.41 -17.95 2.11
N ALA A 262 -6.07 -19.07 1.84
CA ALA A 262 -6.24 -20.16 2.83
C ALA A 262 -4.89 -20.72 3.33
N ALA A 263 -3.85 -20.76 2.50
CA ALA A 263 -2.52 -21.20 2.91
C ALA A 263 -1.81 -20.15 3.77
N LEU A 264 -1.91 -18.86 3.40
CA LEU A 264 -1.37 -17.75 4.18
C LEU A 264 -2.07 -17.67 5.55
N ARG A 265 -3.40 -17.81 5.57
CA ARG A 265 -4.20 -17.81 6.80
C ARG A 265 -3.80 -18.99 7.72
N ARG A 266 -3.69 -20.22 7.20
CA ARG A 266 -3.21 -21.36 8.00
C ARG A 266 -1.83 -21.11 8.61
N GLN A 267 -0.90 -20.52 7.85
CA GLN A 267 0.42 -20.18 8.36
C GLN A 267 0.35 -19.19 9.52
N LEU A 268 -0.48 -18.16 9.42
CA LEU A 268 -0.65 -17.14 10.46
C LEU A 268 -1.39 -17.71 11.68
N THR A 269 -2.53 -18.38 11.46
CA THR A 269 -3.38 -18.86 12.55
C THR A 269 -2.77 -20.03 13.33
N ALA A 270 -1.83 -20.78 12.74
CA ALA A 270 -1.01 -21.74 13.45
C ALA A 270 -0.16 -21.08 14.57
N ARG A 271 0.12 -19.77 14.47
CA ARG A 271 0.91 -19.01 15.45
C ARG A 271 0.04 -18.21 16.41
N VAL A 272 -1.02 -17.57 15.93
CA VAL A 272 -1.88 -16.67 16.73
C VAL A 272 -3.20 -17.31 17.17
N GLY A 273 -3.59 -18.42 16.59
CA GLY A 273 -4.90 -19.06 16.79
C GLY A 273 -5.98 -18.47 15.87
N GLU A 274 -6.87 -19.36 15.41
CA GLU A 274 -7.98 -19.01 14.52
C GLU A 274 -8.97 -18.05 15.19
N SER A 275 -9.27 -18.29 16.47
CA SER A 275 -10.22 -17.47 17.24
C SER A 275 -9.77 -16.00 17.34
N LEU A 276 -8.49 -15.75 17.64
CA LEU A 276 -7.95 -14.39 17.70
C LEU A 276 -7.98 -13.72 16.32
N PHE A 277 -7.61 -14.46 15.26
CA PHE A 277 -7.66 -13.94 13.90
C PHE A 277 -9.06 -13.43 13.55
N GLU A 278 -10.10 -14.23 13.80
CA GLU A 278 -11.48 -13.85 13.49
C GLU A 278 -11.98 -12.69 14.36
N GLN A 279 -11.63 -12.66 15.65
CA GLN A 279 -12.01 -11.57 16.54
C GLN A 279 -11.37 -10.24 16.10
N VAL A 280 -10.08 -10.24 15.74
CA VAL A 280 -9.38 -9.05 15.22
C VAL A 280 -10.02 -8.59 13.91
N ARG A 281 -10.27 -9.52 12.97
CA ARG A 281 -10.91 -9.21 11.68
C ARG A 281 -12.28 -8.56 11.88
N GLN A 282 -13.12 -9.11 12.78
CA GLN A 282 -14.44 -8.56 13.08
C GLN A 282 -14.36 -7.19 13.76
N ALA A 283 -13.47 -7.02 14.73
CA ALA A 283 -13.27 -5.75 15.42
C ALA A 283 -12.79 -4.66 14.45
N LEU A 284 -11.83 -4.98 13.56
CA LEU A 284 -11.37 -4.05 12.53
C LEU A 284 -12.48 -3.69 11.53
N THR A 285 -13.30 -4.66 11.11
CA THR A 285 -14.47 -4.40 10.25
C THR A 285 -15.41 -3.37 10.90
N GLN A 286 -15.71 -3.54 12.20
CA GLN A 286 -16.55 -2.59 12.96
C GLN A 286 -15.91 -1.20 13.07
N LEU A 287 -14.61 -1.13 13.38
CA LEU A 287 -13.88 0.14 13.49
C LEU A 287 -13.77 0.87 12.14
N LEU A 288 -13.54 0.15 11.04
CA LEU A 288 -13.57 0.73 9.70
C LEU A 288 -14.98 1.25 9.34
N LYS A 289 -16.03 0.49 9.66
CA LYS A 289 -17.41 0.92 9.43
C LYS A 289 -17.76 2.18 10.23
N LEU A 290 -17.27 2.29 11.45
CA LEU A 290 -17.55 3.45 12.33
C LEU A 290 -16.74 4.69 11.93
N HIS A 291 -15.45 4.54 11.63
CA HIS A 291 -14.54 5.68 11.50
C HIS A 291 -14.20 6.06 10.07
N TYR A 292 -14.22 5.10 9.12
CA TYR A 292 -13.82 5.33 7.73
C TYR A 292 -15.00 5.39 6.76
N ALA A 293 -15.97 4.49 6.87
CA ALA A 293 -17.09 4.40 5.93
C ALA A 293 -17.94 5.68 5.79
N PRO A 294 -18.11 6.53 6.84
CA PRO A 294 -18.81 7.81 6.69
C PRO A 294 -18.09 8.81 5.77
N HIS A 295 -16.81 8.59 5.49
CA HIS A 295 -15.96 9.55 4.77
C HIS A 295 -15.36 8.98 3.49
N TYR A 296 -15.02 7.70 3.46
CA TYR A 296 -14.22 7.07 2.42
C TYR A 296 -14.90 5.85 1.82
N GLN A 297 -14.71 5.66 0.53
CA GLN A 297 -15.10 4.48 -0.25
C GLN A 297 -13.88 4.01 -1.03
N GLY A 298 -13.61 2.70 -1.03
CA GLY A 298 -12.47 2.13 -1.70
C GLY A 298 -11.69 1.15 -0.83
N TYR A 299 -10.50 0.80 -1.26
CA TYR A 299 -9.64 -0.16 -0.58
C TYR A 299 -8.92 0.45 0.62
N ILE A 300 -8.76 -0.34 1.67
CA ILE A 300 -7.98 -0.03 2.88
C ILE A 300 -7.15 -1.25 3.25
N GLY A 301 -5.84 -1.05 3.46
CA GLY A 301 -4.96 -2.07 4.04
C GLY A 301 -4.60 -1.70 5.49
N ILE A 302 -4.62 -2.67 6.37
CA ILE A 302 -4.18 -2.52 7.77
C ILE A 302 -2.92 -3.34 7.96
N ASP A 303 -1.78 -2.66 8.10
CA ASP A 303 -0.49 -3.30 8.33
C ASP A 303 -0.40 -3.79 9.77
N MET A 304 0.12 -4.99 9.94
CA MET A 304 0.22 -5.73 11.18
C MET A 304 1.58 -6.41 11.28
N LEU A 305 1.95 -6.83 12.46
CA LEU A 305 3.13 -7.68 12.62
C LEU A 305 2.97 -8.70 13.74
N LEU A 306 3.63 -9.84 13.57
CA LEU A 306 3.99 -10.72 14.67
C LEU A 306 5.34 -10.30 15.21
N TYR A 307 5.50 -10.34 16.51
CA TYR A 307 6.73 -10.01 17.18
C TYR A 307 6.95 -10.95 18.37
N ARG A 308 8.19 -10.98 18.88
CA ARG A 308 8.52 -11.65 20.12
C ARG A 308 8.43 -10.63 21.25
N ASP A 309 7.65 -10.94 22.27
CA ASP A 309 7.55 -10.12 23.47
C ASP A 309 8.78 -10.28 24.39
N ALA A 310 8.86 -9.51 25.47
CA ALA A 310 9.96 -9.55 26.42
C ALA A 310 10.09 -10.91 27.14
N ALA A 311 9.03 -11.70 27.21
CA ALA A 311 9.05 -13.05 27.77
C ALA A 311 9.44 -14.13 26.75
N GLY A 312 9.67 -13.75 25.48
CA GLY A 312 10.02 -14.64 24.39
C GLY A 312 8.82 -15.26 23.67
N ASN A 313 7.59 -14.89 24.02
CA ASN A 313 6.39 -15.41 23.39
C ASN A 313 6.09 -14.67 22.07
N GLU A 314 5.44 -15.36 21.14
CA GLU A 314 4.90 -14.71 19.95
C GLU A 314 3.65 -13.92 20.28
N ALA A 315 3.64 -12.66 19.88
CA ALA A 315 2.58 -11.72 20.12
C ALA A 315 2.19 -11.00 18.82
N TRP A 316 0.98 -10.46 18.77
CA TRP A 316 0.43 -9.81 17.58
C TRP A 316 0.22 -8.30 17.82
N HIS A 317 0.75 -7.48 16.90
CA HIS A 317 0.40 -6.07 16.78
C HIS A 317 -0.63 -5.90 15.64
N PRO A 318 -1.92 -5.77 15.94
CA PRO A 318 -3.00 -5.88 14.94
C PRO A 318 -3.28 -4.58 14.17
N CYS A 319 -2.57 -3.48 14.45
CA CYS A 319 -2.76 -2.21 13.74
C CYS A 319 -1.52 -1.32 13.85
N VAL A 320 -0.53 -1.57 13.00
CA VAL A 320 0.72 -0.77 12.92
C VAL A 320 0.48 0.51 12.11
N GLU A 321 -0.24 0.37 10.99
CA GLU A 321 -0.57 1.47 10.07
C GLU A 321 -1.89 1.16 9.34
N ILE A 322 -2.69 2.20 9.05
CA ILE A 322 -3.89 2.09 8.23
C ILE A 322 -3.65 2.85 6.94
N ASN A 323 -3.67 2.11 5.84
CA ASN A 323 -3.45 2.61 4.50
C ASN A 323 -4.79 2.84 3.80
N MET A 324 -5.31 4.08 3.80
CA MET A 324 -6.58 4.46 3.15
C MET A 324 -6.40 4.56 1.63
N ARG A 325 -6.06 3.45 1.00
CA ARG A 325 -5.73 3.31 -0.42
C ARG A 325 -5.59 1.84 -0.83
N PRO A 326 -5.54 1.52 -2.14
CA PRO A 326 -4.96 0.26 -2.59
C PRO A 326 -3.54 0.08 -2.04
N THR A 327 -3.15 -1.14 -1.73
CA THR A 327 -1.83 -1.49 -1.19
C THR A 327 -1.12 -2.47 -2.11
N MET A 328 0.18 -2.69 -1.89
CA MET A 328 0.90 -3.77 -2.58
C MET A 328 0.36 -5.15 -2.17
N GLY A 329 -0.19 -5.27 -0.96
CA GLY A 329 -0.89 -6.46 -0.50
C GLY A 329 -2.15 -6.76 -1.30
N LEU A 330 -2.96 -5.74 -1.58
CA LEU A 330 -4.12 -5.87 -2.47
C LEU A 330 -3.68 -6.34 -3.88
N VAL A 331 -2.62 -5.73 -4.43
CA VAL A 331 -2.09 -6.16 -5.74
C VAL A 331 -1.70 -7.64 -5.69
N ALA A 332 -0.97 -8.07 -4.66
CA ALA A 332 -0.57 -9.48 -4.49
C ALA A 332 -1.79 -10.42 -4.42
N LEU A 333 -2.84 -10.05 -3.67
CA LEU A 333 -4.08 -10.81 -3.61
C LEU A 333 -4.74 -10.95 -4.99
N LYS A 334 -4.89 -9.85 -5.72
CA LYS A 334 -5.51 -9.85 -7.06
C LYS A 334 -4.67 -10.62 -8.09
N LEU A 335 -3.33 -10.52 -8.01
CA LEU A 335 -2.42 -11.34 -8.83
C LEU A 335 -2.61 -12.83 -8.55
N THR A 336 -2.65 -13.23 -7.28
CA THR A 336 -2.89 -14.63 -6.89
C THR A 336 -4.24 -15.12 -7.41
N GLN A 337 -5.31 -14.38 -7.17
CA GLN A 337 -6.67 -14.75 -7.57
C GLN A 337 -6.85 -14.84 -9.09
N ARG A 338 -6.24 -13.91 -9.84
CA ARG A 338 -6.45 -13.77 -11.29
C ARG A 338 -5.50 -14.61 -12.13
N LEU A 339 -4.25 -14.79 -11.69
CA LEU A 339 -3.19 -15.33 -12.53
C LEU A 339 -2.69 -16.72 -12.12
N LEU A 340 -2.61 -17.04 -10.82
CA LEU A 340 -1.90 -18.23 -10.36
C LEU A 340 -2.72 -19.50 -10.51
N ALA A 341 -2.06 -20.58 -10.93
CA ALA A 341 -2.59 -21.92 -10.86
C ALA A 341 -2.77 -22.36 -9.39
N GLN A 342 -3.66 -23.32 -9.15
CA GLN A 342 -3.87 -23.88 -7.81
C GLN A 342 -2.57 -24.42 -7.23
N GLY A 343 -2.27 -24.04 -5.99
CA GLY A 343 -1.05 -24.46 -5.30
C GLY A 343 0.22 -23.75 -5.75
N ALA A 344 0.19 -22.91 -6.80
CA ALA A 344 1.36 -22.13 -7.21
C ALA A 344 1.74 -21.10 -6.13
N THR A 345 3.04 -20.95 -5.90
CA THR A 345 3.59 -20.00 -4.91
C THR A 345 4.74 -19.20 -5.51
N GLY A 346 5.04 -18.07 -4.88
CA GLY A 346 6.14 -17.22 -5.31
C GLY A 346 6.17 -15.87 -4.60
N LEU A 347 6.72 -14.89 -5.28
CA LEU A 347 6.88 -13.53 -4.78
C LEU A 347 6.35 -12.51 -5.81
N PHE A 348 5.67 -11.49 -5.32
CA PHE A 348 5.47 -10.22 -6.01
C PHE A 348 6.49 -9.25 -5.45
N CYS A 349 7.36 -8.72 -6.29
CA CYS A 349 8.47 -7.85 -5.90
C CYS A 349 8.39 -6.49 -6.58
N VAL A 350 8.88 -5.47 -5.86
CA VAL A 350 9.18 -4.15 -6.42
C VAL A 350 10.63 -3.84 -6.06
N ASP A 351 11.48 -3.66 -7.06
CA ASP A 351 12.88 -3.32 -6.85
C ASP A 351 13.29 -2.01 -7.56
N TYR A 352 14.36 -1.41 -7.07
CA TYR A 352 14.95 -0.19 -7.61
C TYR A 352 16.38 -0.44 -8.05
N GLN A 353 16.72 0.00 -9.25
CA GLN A 353 18.07 -0.08 -9.83
C GLN A 353 18.61 1.34 -10.04
N LYS A 354 19.74 1.64 -9.41
CA LYS A 354 20.34 2.97 -9.49
C LYS A 354 20.95 3.24 -10.87
N GLU A 355 21.63 2.24 -11.43
CA GLU A 355 22.37 2.38 -12.68
C GLU A 355 21.42 2.35 -13.89
N PRO A 356 21.54 3.29 -14.84
CA PRO A 356 20.75 3.28 -16.08
C PRO A 356 20.86 1.95 -16.83
N GLY A 357 19.74 1.46 -17.32
CA GLY A 357 19.65 0.20 -18.06
C GLY A 357 19.80 -1.08 -17.22
N ALA A 358 20.13 -0.97 -15.91
CA ALA A 358 20.25 -2.15 -15.06
C ALA A 358 18.90 -2.86 -14.86
N ALA A 359 17.82 -2.10 -14.71
CA ALA A 359 16.48 -2.67 -14.61
C ALA A 359 16.12 -3.50 -15.84
N LEU A 360 16.42 -3.00 -17.05
CA LEU A 360 16.17 -3.72 -18.30
C LEU A 360 17.01 -4.99 -18.41
N ARG A 361 18.32 -4.92 -18.10
CA ARG A 361 19.19 -6.12 -18.13
C ARG A 361 18.68 -7.21 -17.18
N LEU A 362 18.34 -6.85 -15.95
CA LEU A 362 17.81 -7.79 -14.97
C LEU A 362 16.43 -8.35 -15.38
N HIS A 363 15.60 -7.53 -16.02
CA HIS A 363 14.33 -7.99 -16.58
C HIS A 363 14.54 -9.05 -17.66
N GLN A 364 15.42 -8.80 -18.64
CA GLN A 364 15.75 -9.74 -19.73
C GLN A 364 16.34 -11.04 -19.19
N GLN A 365 17.31 -10.96 -18.27
CA GLN A 365 17.89 -12.13 -17.61
C GLN A 365 16.85 -12.96 -16.87
N ALA A 366 15.91 -12.31 -16.16
CA ALA A 366 14.85 -13.01 -15.44
C ALA A 366 13.86 -13.70 -16.40
N GLN A 367 13.53 -13.08 -17.53
CA GLN A 367 12.69 -13.70 -18.58
C GLN A 367 13.34 -14.96 -19.17
N GLU A 368 14.64 -14.90 -19.45
CA GLU A 368 15.40 -16.03 -19.99
C GLU A 368 15.55 -17.16 -18.96
N ALA A 369 15.87 -16.82 -17.71
CA ALA A 369 16.11 -17.79 -16.64
C ALA A 369 14.82 -18.46 -16.12
N HIS A 370 13.68 -17.75 -16.18
CA HIS A 370 12.42 -18.19 -15.62
C HIS A 370 11.26 -18.03 -16.61
N PRO A 371 11.24 -18.84 -17.70
CA PRO A 371 10.17 -18.78 -18.67
C PRO A 371 8.82 -19.14 -18.03
N LEU A 372 7.74 -18.49 -18.49
CA LEU A 372 6.40 -18.75 -18.01
C LEU A 372 5.95 -20.17 -18.37
N CYS A 373 5.46 -20.90 -17.38
CA CYS A 373 4.80 -22.18 -17.54
C CYS A 373 3.38 -22.09 -17.02
N PHE A 374 2.45 -22.71 -17.72
CA PHE A 374 1.02 -22.66 -17.43
C PHE A 374 0.47 -24.04 -17.07
N ALA A 375 -0.46 -24.09 -16.15
CA ALA A 375 -1.29 -25.25 -15.83
C ALA A 375 -2.75 -24.79 -15.79
N GLU A 376 -3.64 -25.51 -16.46
CA GLU A 376 -5.08 -25.22 -16.51
C GLU A 376 -5.39 -23.76 -16.91
N GLY A 377 -4.61 -23.20 -17.84
CA GLY A 377 -4.76 -21.82 -18.32
C GLY A 377 -4.29 -20.73 -17.35
N ARG A 378 -3.61 -21.09 -16.24
CA ARG A 378 -3.06 -20.19 -15.23
C ARG A 378 -1.56 -20.35 -15.10
N ILE A 379 -0.88 -19.34 -14.54
CA ILE A 379 0.58 -19.36 -14.36
C ILE A 379 0.93 -20.30 -13.20
N GLN A 380 1.72 -21.33 -13.48
CA GLN A 380 2.22 -22.27 -12.48
C GLN A 380 3.59 -21.85 -11.96
N ARG A 381 4.49 -21.40 -12.83
CA ARG A 381 5.83 -20.94 -12.49
C ARG A 381 6.36 -19.95 -13.54
N GLY A 382 7.43 -19.25 -13.19
CA GLY A 382 8.14 -18.36 -14.10
C GLY A 382 8.07 -16.90 -13.69
N TYR A 383 8.66 -16.03 -14.51
CA TYR A 383 8.76 -14.60 -14.28
C TYR A 383 7.77 -13.84 -15.18
N LEU A 384 7.02 -12.90 -14.59
CA LEU A 384 6.19 -11.95 -15.34
C LEU A 384 6.46 -10.53 -14.86
N SER A 385 6.85 -9.62 -15.76
CA SER A 385 6.87 -8.19 -15.46
C SER A 385 5.45 -7.63 -15.48
N LEU A 386 5.09 -6.86 -14.45
CA LEU A 386 3.77 -6.27 -14.29
C LEU A 386 3.67 -4.88 -14.93
N CYS A 387 4.82 -4.24 -15.17
CA CYS A 387 4.93 -2.98 -15.90
C CYS A 387 6.02 -3.14 -16.96
N PRO A 388 5.90 -2.53 -18.13
CA PRO A 388 6.96 -2.53 -19.14
C PRO A 388 8.27 -1.97 -18.57
N VAL A 389 9.39 -2.59 -18.94
CA VAL A 389 10.72 -2.16 -18.49
C VAL A 389 11.52 -1.71 -19.70
N SER A 390 11.96 -0.47 -19.71
CA SER A 390 12.80 0.14 -20.75
C SER A 390 14.21 0.44 -20.24
N ALA A 391 15.08 0.92 -21.11
CA ALA A 391 16.43 1.39 -20.74
C ALA A 391 16.40 2.56 -19.74
N GLU A 392 15.30 3.31 -19.70
CA GLU A 392 15.12 4.46 -18.80
C GLU A 392 14.46 4.09 -17.46
N SER A 393 13.97 2.84 -17.34
CA SER A 393 13.33 2.37 -16.10
C SER A 393 14.36 2.15 -15.01
N HIS A 394 14.02 2.59 -13.81
CA HIS A 394 14.74 2.32 -12.56
C HIS A 394 13.99 1.37 -11.64
N TYR A 395 12.65 1.36 -11.70
CA TYR A 395 11.82 0.44 -10.93
C TYR A 395 11.29 -0.69 -11.80
N ARG A 396 11.23 -1.88 -11.22
CA ARG A 396 10.51 -3.04 -11.77
C ARG A 396 9.47 -3.50 -10.76
N ALA A 397 8.30 -3.88 -11.27
CA ALA A 397 7.29 -4.63 -10.52
C ALA A 397 7.06 -5.95 -11.24
N TYR A 398 7.24 -7.07 -10.55
CA TYR A 398 7.18 -8.39 -11.18
C TYR A 398 6.72 -9.47 -10.21
N LEU A 399 6.20 -10.55 -10.76
CA LEU A 399 6.05 -11.81 -10.04
C LEU A 399 7.11 -12.81 -10.46
N LEU A 400 7.55 -13.62 -9.51
CA LEU A 400 8.43 -14.77 -9.72
C LEU A 400 7.82 -15.97 -8.97
N LEU A 401 7.35 -16.95 -9.74
CA LEU A 401 6.76 -18.20 -9.22
C LEU A 401 7.76 -19.35 -9.33
N THR A 402 7.83 -20.15 -8.28
CA THR A 402 8.79 -21.26 -8.15
C THR A 402 8.10 -22.62 -8.12
#